data_e6be6f18e2079aabfe2038200002dfc6
#
_entry.id   e6be6f18e2079aabfe2038200002dfc6
#
_cell.length_a   1.000
_cell.length_b   1.000
_cell.length_c   1.000
_cell.angle_alpha   90.00
_cell.angle_beta   90.00
_cell.angle_gamma   90.00
#
_symmetry.space_group_name_H-M   'P 1'
#
loop_
_entity.id
_entity.type
_entity.pdbx_description
1 polymer ?
#
loop_
_entity_poly.entity_id
_entity_poly.type
_entity_poly.pdbx_seq_one_letter_code
_entity_poly.pdbx_strand_id
1 'polypeptide(L)'
;MEFLLLVKTKILSFIIRNINGDISDNTSKFYQINKIWRNIKLDQIPGDYIEFGIYKGKSLYHSIKSAKRIRIDKDRIFWGLDSFEGFPVENHNFYKNENFTSSYEKVLNQFSKFPEVKIIKGFFDEELQKEPLSDIKKVSFAFVDCDIYESSSDV
;
A
#
# COMPACT_ATOMS: atom_id res chain seq x y z
N MET A 1 -3.15 21.56 28.40
CA MET A 1 -3.03 20.88 27.07
C MET A 1 -1.63 20.38 26.81
N GLU A 2 -0.58 21.16 27.01
CA GLU A 2 0.83 20.79 26.80
C GLU A 2 1.32 19.61 27.66
N PHE A 3 0.97 19.57 28.97
CA PHE A 3 1.36 18.48 29.85
C PHE A 3 0.84 17.12 29.37
N LEU A 4 -0.42 17.06 28.94
CA LEU A 4 -1.02 15.83 28.40
C LEU A 4 -0.35 15.38 27.08
N LEU A 5 0.04 16.35 26.25
CA LEU A 5 0.78 16.08 25.02
C LEU A 5 2.18 15.51 25.33
N LEU A 6 2.88 16.11 26.31
CA LEU A 6 4.19 15.65 26.76
C LEU A 6 4.15 14.21 27.29
N VAL A 7 3.15 13.88 28.10
CA VAL A 7 2.96 12.53 28.66
C VAL A 7 2.70 11.53 27.53
N LYS A 8 1.81 11.85 26.60
CA LYS A 8 1.53 11.00 25.43
C LYS A 8 2.77 10.76 24.57
N THR A 9 3.57 11.80 24.35
CA THR A 9 4.80 11.72 23.57
C THR A 9 5.84 10.81 24.26
N LYS A 10 6.00 10.90 25.58
CA LYS A 10 6.90 10.03 26.36
C LYS A 10 6.47 8.56 26.31
N ILE A 11 5.17 8.29 26.47
CA ILE A 11 4.61 6.93 26.38
C ILE A 11 4.84 6.37 24.99
N LEU A 12 4.53 7.14 23.95
CA LEU A 12 4.75 6.71 22.55
C LEU A 12 6.22 6.44 22.25
N SER A 13 7.12 7.32 22.72
CA SER A 13 8.56 7.13 22.57
C SER A 13 9.07 5.86 23.29
N PHE A 14 8.53 5.55 24.46
CA PHE A 14 8.85 4.30 25.17
C PHE A 14 8.38 3.08 24.38
N ILE A 15 7.13 3.10 23.87
CA ILE A 15 6.58 2.02 23.05
C ILE A 15 7.45 1.79 21.80
N ILE A 16 7.77 2.85 21.06
CA ILE A 16 8.56 2.77 19.82
C ILE A 16 9.94 2.16 20.08
N ARG A 17 10.61 2.51 21.17
CA ARG A 17 11.94 1.96 21.52
C ARG A 17 11.94 0.48 21.86
N ASN A 18 10.80 -0.06 22.31
CA ASN A 18 10.67 -1.45 22.77
C ASN A 18 9.83 -2.32 21.81
N ILE A 19 9.47 -1.78 20.67
CA ILE A 19 8.67 -2.50 19.67
C ILE A 19 9.59 -3.36 18.80
N ASN A 20 9.09 -4.52 18.36
CA ASN A 20 9.78 -5.38 17.41
C ASN A 20 10.00 -4.65 16.08
N GLY A 21 11.13 -4.94 15.40
CA GLY A 21 11.49 -4.30 14.12
C GLY A 21 10.40 -4.37 13.08
N ASP A 22 9.81 -5.54 12.85
CA ASP A 22 8.74 -5.71 11.86
C ASP A 22 7.51 -4.84 12.14
N ILE A 23 7.16 -4.67 13.42
CA ILE A 23 6.06 -3.80 13.83
C ILE A 23 6.47 -2.33 13.65
N SER A 24 7.71 -1.99 13.94
CA SER A 24 8.25 -0.64 13.73
C SER A 24 8.16 -0.24 12.25
N ASP A 25 8.61 -1.12 11.36
CA ASP A 25 8.63 -0.89 9.92
C ASP A 25 7.21 -0.74 9.35
N ASN A 26 6.29 -1.63 9.73
CA ASN A 26 4.89 -1.50 9.35
C ASN A 26 4.25 -0.22 9.91
N THR A 27 4.58 0.18 11.15
CA THR A 27 4.07 1.40 11.75
C THR A 27 4.60 2.64 11.02
N SER A 28 5.87 2.62 10.64
CA SER A 28 6.50 3.69 9.84
C SER A 28 5.85 3.82 8.48
N LYS A 29 5.64 2.69 7.77
CA LYS A 29 4.92 2.61 6.49
C LYS A 29 3.53 3.25 6.60
N PHE A 30 2.73 2.84 7.58
CA PHE A 30 1.39 3.39 7.80
C PHE A 30 1.39 4.87 8.15
N TYR A 31 2.38 5.33 8.92
CA TYR A 31 2.54 6.75 9.23
C TYR A 31 2.81 7.57 7.95
N GLN A 32 3.69 7.09 7.07
CA GLN A 32 3.98 7.75 5.80
C GLN A 32 2.75 7.79 4.88
N ILE A 33 2.02 6.70 4.74
CA ILE A 33 0.75 6.66 3.99
C ILE A 33 -0.21 7.74 4.52
N ASN A 34 -0.39 7.82 5.84
CA ASN A 34 -1.24 8.84 6.45
C ASN A 34 -0.77 10.28 6.16
N LYS A 35 0.56 10.51 6.16
CA LYS A 35 1.16 11.80 5.87
C LYS A 35 0.93 12.20 4.41
N ILE A 36 1.14 11.29 3.47
CA ILE A 36 0.94 11.52 2.05
C ILE A 36 -0.52 11.86 1.77
N TRP A 37 -1.48 11.09 2.30
CA TRP A 37 -2.90 11.38 2.12
C TRP A 37 -3.30 12.77 2.66
N ARG A 38 -2.71 13.22 3.76
CA ARG A 38 -2.95 14.58 4.27
C ARG A 38 -2.42 15.65 3.32
N ASN A 39 -1.24 15.44 2.73
CA ASN A 39 -0.68 16.37 1.76
C ASN A 39 -1.54 16.42 0.48
N ILE A 40 -1.94 15.26 -0.05
CA ILE A 40 -2.87 15.16 -1.20
C ILE A 40 -4.15 15.95 -0.95
N LYS A 41 -4.68 15.87 0.28
CA LYS A 41 -5.87 16.64 0.66
C LYS A 41 -5.60 18.15 0.70
N LEU A 42 -4.48 18.57 1.30
CA LEU A 42 -4.12 19.99 1.42
C LEU A 42 -3.89 20.62 0.04
N ASP A 43 -3.20 19.90 -0.83
CA ASP A 43 -2.85 20.36 -2.18
C ASP A 43 -3.94 20.05 -3.22
N GLN A 44 -5.04 19.43 -2.82
CA GLN A 44 -6.19 19.06 -3.67
C GLN A 44 -5.78 18.25 -4.90
N ILE A 45 -4.80 17.35 -4.77
CA ILE A 45 -4.28 16.56 -5.88
C ILE A 45 -5.32 15.54 -6.34
N PRO A 46 -5.81 15.60 -7.60
CA PRO A 46 -6.78 14.64 -8.12
C PRO A 46 -6.11 13.36 -8.63
N GLY A 47 -6.88 12.28 -8.74
CA GLY A 47 -6.44 11.02 -9.34
C GLY A 47 -6.53 9.85 -8.39
N ASP A 48 -6.27 8.66 -8.90
CA ASP A 48 -6.40 7.38 -8.22
C ASP A 48 -5.23 7.11 -7.27
N TYR A 49 -5.41 6.08 -6.47
CA TYR A 49 -4.34 5.42 -5.73
C TYR A 49 -3.92 4.15 -6.47
N ILE A 50 -2.62 3.89 -6.55
CA ILE A 50 -2.09 2.65 -7.09
C ILE A 50 -1.01 2.10 -6.17
N GLU A 51 -1.05 0.80 -5.89
CA GLU A 51 -0.08 0.09 -5.05
C GLU A 51 0.46 -1.13 -5.78
N PHE A 52 1.78 -1.19 -5.88
CA PHE A 52 2.52 -2.29 -6.49
C PHE A 52 3.13 -3.16 -5.39
N GLY A 53 2.74 -4.43 -5.35
CA GLY A 53 3.12 -5.36 -4.30
C GLY A 53 2.19 -5.30 -3.08
N ILE A 54 0.92 -5.67 -3.25
CA ILE A 54 -0.05 -5.62 -2.13
C ILE A 54 0.03 -6.82 -1.19
N TYR A 55 0.62 -7.95 -1.62
CA TYR A 55 0.75 -9.19 -0.86
C TYR A 55 -0.58 -9.63 -0.22
N LYS A 56 -0.77 -9.41 1.08
CA LYS A 56 -2.01 -9.69 1.83
C LYS A 56 -2.92 -8.48 1.96
N GLY A 57 -2.64 -7.37 1.28
CA GLY A 57 -3.47 -6.18 1.21
C GLY A 57 -3.51 -5.30 2.47
N LYS A 58 -2.55 -5.44 3.40
CA LYS A 58 -2.57 -4.67 4.66
C LYS A 58 -2.38 -3.17 4.43
N SER A 59 -1.41 -2.79 3.61
CA SER A 59 -1.09 -1.39 3.26
C SER A 59 -2.20 -0.76 2.44
N LEU A 60 -2.72 -1.48 1.45
CA LEU A 60 -3.88 -1.07 0.66
C LEU A 60 -5.11 -0.80 1.56
N TYR A 61 -5.42 -1.73 2.47
CA TYR A 61 -6.52 -1.54 3.43
C TYR A 61 -6.30 -0.29 4.30
N HIS A 62 -5.07 -0.10 4.82
CA HIS A 62 -4.72 1.06 5.62
C HIS A 62 -4.86 2.36 4.80
N SER A 63 -4.43 2.36 3.54
CA SER A 63 -4.53 3.50 2.62
C SER A 63 -5.99 3.91 2.41
N ILE A 64 -6.87 2.96 2.09
CA ILE A 64 -8.32 3.19 1.92
C ILE A 64 -8.92 3.80 3.20
N LYS A 65 -8.64 3.20 4.36
CA LYS A 65 -9.18 3.69 5.65
C LYS A 65 -8.67 5.09 5.98
N SER A 66 -7.44 5.41 5.60
CA SER A 66 -6.82 6.72 5.81
C SER A 66 -7.47 7.79 4.93
N ALA A 67 -7.68 7.52 3.65
CA ALA A 67 -8.37 8.41 2.73
C ALA A 67 -9.82 8.66 3.17
N LYS A 68 -10.55 7.59 3.53
CA LYS A 68 -11.93 7.68 4.06
C LYS A 68 -12.02 8.53 5.32
N ARG A 69 -11.09 8.36 6.26
CA ARG A 69 -11.08 9.14 7.51
C ARG A 69 -10.99 10.64 7.28
N ILE A 70 -10.28 11.07 6.24
CA ILE A 70 -10.13 12.49 5.90
C ILE A 70 -11.05 12.92 4.74
N ARG A 71 -11.93 12.04 4.26
CA ARG A 71 -12.98 12.30 3.27
C ARG A 71 -12.43 12.74 1.90
N ILE A 72 -11.44 12.01 1.39
CA ILE A 72 -10.89 12.22 0.03
C ILE A 72 -10.90 10.94 -0.81
N ASP A 73 -11.64 9.94 -0.36
CA ASP A 73 -11.83 8.66 -1.05
C ASP A 73 -12.83 8.73 -2.21
N LYS A 74 -13.69 9.74 -2.22
CA LYS A 74 -14.71 9.91 -3.27
C LYS A 74 -14.05 10.23 -4.61
N ASP A 75 -14.61 9.66 -5.66
CA ASP A 75 -14.14 9.84 -7.04
C ASP A 75 -12.71 9.33 -7.30
N ARG A 76 -12.25 8.36 -6.48
CA ARG A 76 -10.96 7.69 -6.62
C ARG A 76 -11.14 6.19 -6.67
N ILE A 77 -10.36 5.54 -7.52
CA ILE A 77 -10.19 4.09 -7.51
C ILE A 77 -8.89 3.78 -6.77
N PHE A 78 -8.93 2.69 -6.01
CA PHE A 78 -7.78 2.15 -5.31
C PHE A 78 -7.35 0.88 -6.01
N TRP A 79 -6.28 0.98 -6.78
CA TRP A 79 -5.71 -0.12 -7.54
C TRP A 79 -4.67 -0.85 -6.70
N GLY A 80 -4.80 -2.16 -6.59
CA GLY A 80 -3.81 -3.01 -5.92
C GLY A 80 -3.33 -4.07 -6.89
N LEU A 81 -2.01 -4.11 -7.15
CA LEU A 81 -1.37 -5.01 -8.08
C LEU A 81 -0.44 -5.97 -7.35
N ASP A 82 -0.51 -7.25 -7.70
CA ASP A 82 0.40 -8.27 -7.21
C ASP A 82 0.35 -9.51 -8.11
N SER A 83 1.46 -10.22 -8.24
CA SER A 83 1.46 -11.52 -8.92
C SER A 83 0.70 -12.58 -8.11
N PHE A 84 0.73 -12.47 -6.76
CA PHE A 84 0.33 -13.48 -5.78
C PHE A 84 1.12 -14.79 -5.86
N GLU A 85 2.10 -14.84 -6.75
CA GLU A 85 2.95 -16.00 -7.05
C GLU A 85 4.39 -15.81 -6.59
N GLY A 86 4.69 -14.66 -5.95
CA GLY A 86 6.04 -14.25 -5.55
C GLY A 86 6.71 -13.38 -6.60
N PHE A 87 8.04 -13.44 -6.66
CA PHE A 87 8.83 -12.61 -7.55
C PHE A 87 8.99 -13.23 -8.96
N PRO A 88 9.24 -12.40 -9.98
CA PRO A 88 9.48 -12.89 -11.35
C PRO A 88 10.79 -13.66 -11.50
N VAL A 89 11.71 -13.56 -10.53
CA VAL A 89 12.99 -14.27 -10.50
C VAL A 89 12.95 -15.42 -9.49
N GLU A 90 13.33 -16.64 -9.92
CA GLU A 90 13.22 -17.85 -9.09
C GLU A 90 14.22 -17.91 -7.93
N ASN A 91 15.40 -17.31 -8.04
CA ASN A 91 16.51 -17.48 -7.11
C ASN A 91 17.08 -16.15 -6.62
N HIS A 92 16.29 -15.38 -5.89
CA HIS A 92 16.81 -14.20 -5.21
C HIS A 92 17.64 -14.58 -3.98
N ASN A 93 18.82 -13.98 -3.77
CA ASN A 93 19.75 -14.35 -2.69
C ASN A 93 19.17 -14.16 -1.28
N PHE A 94 18.26 -13.21 -1.08
CA PHE A 94 17.70 -12.87 0.22
C PHE A 94 16.22 -13.25 0.36
N TYR A 95 15.45 -13.25 -0.73
CA TYR A 95 14.01 -13.45 -0.70
C TYR A 95 13.65 -14.80 -1.33
N LYS A 96 13.01 -15.66 -0.54
CA LYS A 96 12.48 -16.92 -1.05
C LYS A 96 11.03 -16.68 -1.49
N ASN A 97 10.73 -17.02 -2.74
CA ASN A 97 9.39 -16.83 -3.34
C ASN A 97 8.25 -17.37 -2.48
N GLU A 98 8.44 -18.54 -1.85
CA GLU A 98 7.45 -19.15 -0.96
C GLU A 98 6.96 -18.27 0.19
N ASN A 99 7.79 -17.32 0.66
CA ASN A 99 7.43 -16.37 1.72
C ASN A 99 6.63 -15.15 1.22
N PHE A 100 6.62 -14.93 -0.09
CA PHE A 100 5.98 -13.78 -0.73
C PHE A 100 4.77 -14.15 -1.58
N THR A 101 4.33 -15.40 -1.53
CA THR A 101 3.08 -15.84 -2.13
C THR A 101 1.89 -15.54 -1.22
N SER A 102 0.75 -15.21 -1.80
CA SER A 102 -0.49 -15.01 -1.07
C SER A 102 -1.70 -15.47 -1.89
N SER A 103 -2.85 -15.67 -1.22
CA SER A 103 -4.05 -16.11 -1.93
C SER A 103 -4.80 -14.92 -2.51
N TYR A 104 -4.89 -14.87 -3.83
CA TYR A 104 -5.67 -13.89 -4.57
C TYR A 104 -7.13 -13.85 -4.12
N GLU A 105 -7.77 -15.02 -3.98
CA GLU A 105 -9.19 -15.13 -3.59
C GLU A 105 -9.44 -14.58 -2.17
N LYS A 106 -8.50 -14.80 -1.24
CA LYS A 106 -8.61 -14.23 0.10
C LYS A 106 -8.51 -12.72 0.08
N VAL A 107 -7.62 -12.17 -0.74
CA VAL A 107 -7.48 -10.72 -0.90
C VAL A 107 -8.72 -10.14 -1.58
N LEU A 108 -9.22 -10.73 -2.66
CA LEU A 108 -10.49 -10.31 -3.28
C LEU A 108 -11.64 -10.28 -2.28
N ASN A 109 -11.79 -11.33 -1.50
CA ASN A 109 -12.85 -11.41 -0.49
C ASN A 109 -12.70 -10.33 0.59
N GLN A 110 -11.47 -10.02 1.03
CA GLN A 110 -11.20 -8.95 1.99
C GLN A 110 -11.70 -7.59 1.49
N PHE A 111 -11.56 -7.34 0.19
CA PHE A 111 -11.95 -6.06 -0.42
C PHE A 111 -13.33 -6.06 -1.05
N SER A 112 -14.09 -7.14 -0.99
CA SER A 112 -15.43 -7.27 -1.61
C SER A 112 -16.45 -6.20 -1.19
N LYS A 113 -16.27 -5.60 0.00
CA LYS A 113 -17.12 -4.52 0.53
C LYS A 113 -16.67 -3.11 0.13
N PHE A 114 -15.64 -2.99 -0.69
CA PHE A 114 -15.08 -1.72 -1.14
C PHE A 114 -15.21 -1.62 -2.66
N PRO A 115 -16.34 -1.09 -3.19
CA PRO A 115 -16.59 -1.04 -4.63
C PRO A 115 -15.58 -0.16 -5.39
N GLU A 116 -14.92 0.75 -4.67
CA GLU A 116 -13.86 1.60 -5.20
C GLU A 116 -12.50 0.89 -5.33
N VAL A 117 -12.39 -0.38 -4.90
CA VAL A 117 -11.14 -1.14 -4.97
C VAL A 117 -11.12 -2.06 -6.18
N LYS A 118 -10.00 -2.07 -6.87
CA LYS A 118 -9.70 -2.99 -7.97
C LYS A 118 -8.41 -3.74 -7.68
N ILE A 119 -8.48 -5.07 -7.70
CA ILE A 119 -7.31 -5.93 -7.49
C ILE A 119 -6.95 -6.58 -8.83
N ILE A 120 -5.74 -6.36 -9.26
CA ILE A 120 -5.19 -6.92 -10.51
C ILE A 120 -4.14 -7.98 -10.14
N LYS A 121 -4.32 -9.19 -10.68
CA LYS A 121 -3.37 -10.28 -10.53
C LYS A 121 -2.50 -10.38 -11.77
N GLY A 122 -1.19 -10.30 -11.60
CA GLY A 122 -0.19 -10.48 -12.66
C GLY A 122 1.12 -9.79 -12.33
N PHE A 123 2.10 -10.00 -13.17
CA PHE A 123 3.38 -9.29 -13.13
C PHE A 123 3.23 -7.90 -13.76
N PHE A 124 4.00 -6.93 -13.28
CA PHE A 124 3.78 -5.50 -13.62
C PHE A 124 4.10 -5.18 -15.06
N ASP A 125 5.16 -5.76 -15.62
CA ASP A 125 5.57 -5.61 -17.01
C ASP A 125 4.44 -6.00 -18.00
N GLU A 126 3.68 -7.04 -17.66
CA GLU A 126 2.57 -7.50 -18.48
C GLU A 126 1.28 -6.71 -18.26
N GLU A 127 0.93 -6.42 -16.98
CA GLU A 127 -0.39 -5.88 -16.63
C GLU A 127 -0.51 -4.37 -16.87
N LEU A 128 0.59 -3.61 -16.74
CA LEU A 128 0.56 -2.16 -16.93
C LEU A 128 0.19 -1.73 -18.34
N GLN A 129 0.39 -2.60 -19.33
CA GLN A 129 0.06 -2.34 -20.73
C GLN A 129 -1.39 -2.71 -21.10
N LYS A 130 -2.12 -3.35 -20.19
CA LYS A 130 -3.48 -3.84 -20.42
C LYS A 130 -4.54 -2.94 -19.79
N GLU A 131 -5.75 -2.96 -20.36
CA GLU A 131 -6.92 -2.42 -19.67
C GLU A 131 -7.22 -3.25 -18.39
N PRO A 132 -7.68 -2.60 -17.32
CA PRO A 132 -8.05 -1.19 -17.23
C PRO A 132 -6.90 -0.26 -16.78
N LEU A 133 -5.67 -0.75 -16.57
CA LEU A 133 -4.56 0.06 -16.04
C LEU A 133 -4.06 1.10 -17.05
N SER A 134 -3.99 0.72 -18.33
CA SER A 134 -3.60 1.64 -19.43
C SER A 134 -4.54 2.85 -19.58
N ASP A 135 -5.75 2.76 -19.04
CA ASP A 135 -6.75 3.84 -19.09
C ASP A 135 -6.69 4.81 -17.91
N ILE A 136 -5.83 4.57 -16.92
CA ILE A 136 -5.68 5.45 -15.78
C ILE A 136 -5.08 6.78 -16.22
N LYS A 137 -5.86 7.84 -16.13
CA LYS A 137 -5.45 9.17 -16.59
C LYS A 137 -4.63 9.95 -15.58
N LYS A 138 -4.88 9.75 -14.31
CA LYS A 138 -4.22 10.48 -13.21
C LYS A 138 -4.05 9.60 -12.00
N VAL A 139 -2.84 9.59 -11.46
CA VAL A 139 -2.51 8.97 -10.19
C VAL A 139 -2.15 10.06 -9.21
N SER A 140 -2.81 10.09 -8.05
CA SER A 140 -2.49 11.03 -6.97
C SER A 140 -1.49 10.45 -5.99
N PHE A 141 -1.45 9.11 -5.87
CA PHE A 141 -0.53 8.42 -4.99
C PHE A 141 -0.16 7.06 -5.58
N ALA A 142 1.09 6.89 -5.96
CA ALA A 142 1.68 5.61 -6.28
C ALA A 142 2.50 5.12 -5.07
N PHE A 143 2.25 3.87 -4.64
CA PHE A 143 2.98 3.23 -3.57
C PHE A 143 3.67 1.98 -4.12
N VAL A 144 5.01 2.02 -4.19
CA VAL A 144 5.84 0.95 -4.74
C VAL A 144 6.46 0.18 -3.59
N ASP A 145 6.03 -1.07 -3.37
CA ASP A 145 6.42 -1.94 -2.26
C ASP A 145 6.75 -3.34 -2.80
N CYS A 146 7.64 -3.37 -3.80
CA CYS A 146 7.92 -4.57 -4.62
C CYS A 146 9.12 -5.38 -4.15
N ASP A 147 9.80 -4.95 -3.09
CA ASP A 147 10.93 -5.59 -2.40
C ASP A 147 12.21 -5.79 -3.25
N ILE A 148 12.11 -6.05 -4.56
CA ILE A 148 13.27 -6.33 -5.43
C ILE A 148 13.37 -5.32 -6.59
N TYR A 149 14.60 -5.15 -7.08
CA TYR A 149 14.90 -4.19 -8.15
C TYR A 149 14.15 -4.52 -9.44
N GLU A 150 14.13 -5.79 -9.84
CA GLU A 150 13.50 -6.26 -11.09
C GLU A 150 12.03 -5.84 -11.12
N SER A 151 11.27 -6.13 -10.06
CA SER A 151 9.86 -5.74 -9.97
C SER A 151 9.67 -4.23 -9.91
N SER A 152 10.60 -3.49 -9.29
CA SER A 152 10.51 -2.03 -9.18
C SER A 152 10.89 -1.32 -10.47
N SER A 153 11.68 -1.94 -11.34
CA SER A 153 12.08 -1.37 -12.64
C SER A 153 10.97 -1.41 -13.69
N ASP A 154 9.96 -2.26 -13.48
CA ASP A 154 8.82 -2.42 -14.39
C ASP A 154 7.71 -1.38 -14.12
N VAL A 155 7.79 -0.69 -12.96
CA VAL A 155 6.81 0.31 -12.49
C VAL A 155 7.21 1.73 -12.87
#